data_03930a086a4689fd8633ec6be626a4f5
#
_entry.id   03930a086a4689fd8633ec6be626a4f5
#
_cell.length_a   1.000
_cell.length_b   1.000
_cell.length_c   1.000
_cell.angle_alpha   90.00
_cell.angle_beta   90.00
_cell.angle_gamma   90.00
#
_symmetry.space_group_name_H-M   'P 1'
#
loop_
_entity.id
_entity.type
_entity.pdbx_description
1 polymer ?
#
loop_
_entity_poly.entity_id
_entity_poly.type
_entity_poly.pdbx_seq_one_letter_code
_entity_poly.pdbx_strand_id
1 'polypeptide(L)'
;MQLYLPIAEVSVNGPLLLSVGLVVGLLSGIFGVGGGFLITPLLFFLGIPPAVAVATSANQIVASSFSGIFAHMRRRTVDFRMGSALMAGGLVGSTVGVYIFSLLRQLGQVDLLVNLFYVVFLGLIGTLMFIESLRAMRSAKVQGPKRRPQRTRRDWVHSMPLRVRFRTSGLYISVFPPLMVGCGVGVLSAIMGVGGGFVVVPAMIYILGMPTKVVIGTSLFQIIFVSAYTTMMHAYTTQTVDTVLAALLIVGGVVGAQFGSMIGQALKAEQLRILLALLVLAVGLKLGLDLVLEPSNVFSIASVREG
;
A
#
# COMPACT_ATOMS: atom_id res chain seq x y z
N MET A 1 -11.66 -26.01 7.75
CA MET A 1 -12.24 -26.12 6.40
C MET A 1 -11.13 -25.72 5.41
N GLN A 2 -10.52 -26.73 4.76
CA GLN A 2 -9.50 -26.47 3.73
C GLN A 2 -10.21 -26.06 2.46
N LEU A 3 -9.76 -24.97 1.85
CA LEU A 3 -10.26 -24.43 0.60
C LEU A 3 -9.14 -24.50 -0.43
N TYR A 4 -9.44 -25.07 -1.57
CA TYR A 4 -8.50 -25.09 -2.70
C TYR A 4 -8.63 -23.78 -3.48
N LEU A 5 -7.51 -23.13 -3.71
CA LEU A 5 -7.42 -21.91 -4.51
C LEU A 5 -7.03 -22.29 -5.95
N PRO A 6 -7.91 -22.11 -6.95
CA PRO A 6 -7.71 -22.68 -8.27
C PRO A 6 -6.54 -22.05 -9.05
N ILE A 7 -6.24 -20.75 -8.81
CA ILE A 7 -5.17 -20.03 -9.53
C ILE A 7 -3.86 -20.07 -8.73
N ALA A 8 -3.93 -20.10 -7.40
CA ALA A 8 -2.77 -20.25 -6.55
C ALA A 8 -2.26 -21.70 -6.47
N GLU A 9 -3.08 -22.68 -6.86
CA GLU A 9 -2.80 -24.14 -6.77
C GLU A 9 -2.42 -24.60 -5.36
N VAL A 10 -2.90 -23.91 -4.33
CA VAL A 10 -2.59 -24.15 -2.91
C VAL A 10 -3.88 -24.40 -2.13
N SER A 11 -3.84 -25.35 -1.20
CA SER A 11 -4.92 -25.58 -0.24
C SER A 11 -4.65 -24.77 1.02
N VAL A 12 -5.51 -23.81 1.33
CA VAL A 12 -5.38 -22.94 2.49
C VAL A 12 -6.63 -23.01 3.36
N ASN A 13 -6.47 -22.74 4.65
CA ASN A 13 -7.59 -22.72 5.59
C ASN A 13 -8.43 -21.44 5.37
N GLY A 14 -9.69 -21.58 4.92
CA GLY A 14 -10.58 -20.45 4.61
C GLY A 14 -10.81 -19.49 5.79
N PRO A 15 -11.12 -19.95 7.01
CA PRO A 15 -11.18 -19.12 8.21
C PRO A 15 -9.90 -18.31 8.48
N LEU A 16 -8.73 -18.88 8.19
CA LEU A 16 -7.45 -18.20 8.36
C LEU A 16 -7.29 -17.04 7.35
N LEU A 17 -7.67 -17.26 6.09
CA LEU A 17 -7.67 -16.19 5.08
C LEU A 17 -8.62 -15.04 5.44
N LEU A 18 -9.80 -15.38 5.94
CA LEU A 18 -10.78 -14.40 6.39
C LEU A 18 -10.25 -13.60 7.59
N SER A 19 -9.58 -14.26 8.54
CA SER A 19 -8.96 -13.60 9.70
C SER A 19 -7.80 -12.69 9.28
N VAL A 20 -6.97 -13.10 8.32
CA VAL A 20 -5.91 -12.27 7.73
C VAL A 20 -6.53 -11.03 7.07
N GLY A 21 -7.57 -11.20 6.25
CA GLY A 21 -8.31 -10.09 5.67
C GLY A 21 -8.83 -9.12 6.73
N LEU A 22 -9.42 -9.64 7.82
CA LEU A 22 -9.96 -8.84 8.92
C LEU A 22 -8.86 -8.07 9.66
N VAL A 23 -7.76 -8.70 10.03
CA VAL A 23 -6.64 -8.06 10.72
C VAL A 23 -6.02 -6.98 9.84
N VAL A 24 -5.75 -7.28 8.57
CA VAL A 24 -5.18 -6.30 7.63
C VAL A 24 -6.16 -5.17 7.35
N GLY A 25 -7.45 -5.49 7.21
CA GLY A 25 -8.51 -4.48 7.09
C GLY A 25 -8.58 -3.55 8.30
N LEU A 26 -8.51 -4.12 9.51
CA LEU A 26 -8.49 -3.35 10.75
C LEU A 26 -7.28 -2.40 10.79
N LEU A 27 -6.09 -2.89 10.50
CA LEU A 27 -4.88 -2.07 10.41
C LEU A 27 -4.99 -1.00 9.31
N SER A 28 -5.55 -1.37 8.16
CA SER A 28 -5.85 -0.43 7.07
C SER A 28 -6.77 0.71 7.51
N GLY A 29 -7.84 0.37 8.23
CA GLY A 29 -8.78 1.36 8.78
C GLY A 29 -8.15 2.26 9.82
N ILE A 30 -7.31 1.72 10.70
CA ILE A 30 -6.58 2.46 11.73
C ILE A 30 -5.61 3.47 11.10
N PHE A 31 -4.80 3.04 10.13
CA PHE A 31 -3.73 3.85 9.55
C PHE A 31 -4.14 4.66 8.32
N GLY A 32 -5.25 4.31 7.67
CA GLY A 32 -5.72 4.99 6.46
C GLY A 32 -4.81 4.80 5.23
N VAL A 33 -4.01 3.74 5.21
CA VAL A 33 -2.98 3.47 4.18
C VAL A 33 -3.46 2.47 3.12
N GLY A 34 -4.68 1.96 3.26
CA GLY A 34 -5.23 0.96 2.32
C GLY A 34 -4.84 -0.49 2.60
N GLY A 35 -3.98 -0.78 3.60
CA GLY A 35 -3.63 -2.13 4.09
C GLY A 35 -2.82 -3.02 3.16
N GLY A 36 -2.65 -2.64 1.91
CA GLY A 36 -2.04 -3.49 0.89
C GLY A 36 -0.60 -3.88 1.16
N PHE A 37 0.16 -3.05 1.86
CA PHE A 37 1.56 -3.34 2.18
C PHE A 37 1.73 -4.52 3.17
N LEU A 38 0.67 -4.90 3.86
CA LEU A 38 0.69 -6.03 4.79
C LEU A 38 0.11 -7.30 4.20
N ILE A 39 -0.96 -7.17 3.38
CA ILE A 39 -1.68 -8.35 2.92
C ILE A 39 -0.82 -9.20 2.01
N THR A 40 -0.09 -8.60 1.08
CA THR A 40 0.75 -9.35 0.15
C THR A 40 1.86 -10.14 0.86
N PRO A 41 2.68 -9.56 1.78
CA PRO A 41 3.62 -10.34 2.57
C PRO A 41 2.99 -11.43 3.44
N LEU A 42 1.81 -11.16 4.02
CA LEU A 42 1.11 -12.18 4.81
C LEU A 42 0.66 -13.37 3.94
N LEU A 43 0.26 -13.11 2.70
CA LEU A 43 -0.06 -14.17 1.74
C LEU A 43 1.18 -14.98 1.35
N PHE A 44 2.36 -14.35 1.24
CA PHE A 44 3.62 -15.07 1.02
C PHE A 44 3.92 -16.03 2.17
N PHE A 45 3.73 -15.58 3.43
CA PHE A 45 3.93 -16.44 4.61
C PHE A 45 2.94 -17.60 4.69
N LEU A 46 1.82 -17.52 3.98
CA LEU A 46 0.85 -18.62 3.84
C LEU A 46 1.15 -19.55 2.66
N GLY A 47 2.28 -19.35 1.96
CA GLY A 47 2.70 -20.16 0.82
C GLY A 47 1.97 -19.83 -0.48
N ILE A 48 1.27 -18.69 -0.56
CA ILE A 48 0.61 -18.25 -1.79
C ILE A 48 1.66 -17.66 -2.72
N PRO A 49 1.73 -18.10 -4.00
CA PRO A 49 2.71 -17.59 -4.95
C PRO A 49 2.68 -16.07 -5.07
N PRO A 50 3.83 -15.38 -5.09
CA PRO A 50 3.92 -13.92 -5.12
C PRO A 50 3.12 -13.27 -6.24
N ALA A 51 3.11 -13.87 -7.43
CA ALA A 51 2.34 -13.36 -8.57
C ALA A 51 0.82 -13.32 -8.28
N VAL A 52 0.27 -14.37 -7.65
CA VAL A 52 -1.15 -14.44 -7.28
C VAL A 52 -1.47 -13.50 -6.12
N ALA A 53 -0.60 -13.47 -5.11
CA ALA A 53 -0.76 -12.61 -3.96
C ALA A 53 -0.77 -11.13 -4.35
N VAL A 54 0.16 -10.68 -5.21
CA VAL A 54 0.24 -9.30 -5.75
C VAL A 54 -1.04 -8.94 -6.50
N ALA A 55 -1.46 -9.76 -7.46
CA ALA A 55 -2.60 -9.47 -8.31
C ALA A 55 -3.93 -9.50 -7.53
N THR A 56 -4.06 -10.41 -6.56
CA THR A 56 -5.31 -10.60 -5.80
C THR A 56 -5.45 -9.60 -4.66
N SER A 57 -4.36 -9.23 -4.00
CA SER A 57 -4.38 -8.26 -2.88
C SER A 57 -4.92 -6.88 -3.29
N ALA A 58 -4.70 -6.46 -4.52
CA ALA A 58 -5.20 -5.19 -5.04
C ALA A 58 -6.74 -5.08 -4.96
N ASN A 59 -7.48 -6.17 -5.10
CA ASN A 59 -8.95 -6.21 -4.94
C ASN A 59 -9.39 -5.87 -3.51
N GLN A 60 -8.72 -6.46 -2.53
CA GLN A 60 -9.02 -6.19 -1.11
C GLN A 60 -8.73 -4.72 -0.76
N ILE A 61 -7.68 -4.14 -1.34
CA ILE A 61 -7.32 -2.74 -1.15
C ILE A 61 -8.40 -1.82 -1.71
N VAL A 62 -8.95 -2.11 -2.88
CA VAL A 62 -10.09 -1.36 -3.46
C VAL A 62 -11.25 -1.35 -2.48
N ALA A 63 -11.65 -2.52 -1.99
CA ALA A 63 -12.80 -2.66 -1.11
C ALA A 63 -12.61 -1.97 0.24
N SER A 64 -11.45 -2.14 0.88
CA SER A 64 -11.13 -1.49 2.14
C SER A 64 -11.00 0.03 2.02
N SER A 65 -10.38 0.51 0.93
CA SER A 65 -10.25 1.95 0.65
C SER A 65 -11.60 2.59 0.34
N PHE A 66 -12.47 1.89 -0.39
CA PHE A 66 -13.83 2.33 -0.66
C PHE A 66 -14.63 2.48 0.64
N SER A 67 -14.52 1.52 1.56
CA SER A 67 -15.13 1.63 2.89
C SER A 67 -14.60 2.84 3.67
N GLY A 68 -13.29 3.10 3.62
CA GLY A 68 -12.64 4.19 4.36
C GLY A 68 -12.92 5.59 3.81
N ILE A 69 -13.11 5.75 2.49
CA ILE A 69 -13.24 7.09 1.86
C ILE A 69 -14.49 7.83 2.29
N PHE A 70 -15.61 7.14 2.58
CA PHE A 70 -16.86 7.79 2.96
C PHE A 70 -16.73 8.65 4.21
N ALA A 71 -15.97 8.20 5.22
CA ALA A 71 -15.71 8.98 6.42
C ALA A 71 -14.94 10.27 6.11
N HIS A 72 -13.99 10.23 5.17
CA HIS A 72 -13.18 11.37 4.75
C HIS A 72 -13.96 12.33 3.83
N MET A 73 -14.86 11.82 2.99
CA MET A 73 -15.76 12.64 2.16
C MET A 73 -16.71 13.47 3.03
N ARG A 74 -17.34 12.86 4.03
CA ARG A 74 -18.21 13.58 4.99
C ARG A 74 -17.47 14.70 5.71
N ARG A 75 -16.18 14.53 5.99
CA ARG A 75 -15.33 15.53 6.66
C ARG A 75 -14.73 16.54 5.70
N ARG A 76 -15.00 16.47 4.41
CA ARG A 76 -14.42 17.32 3.36
C ARG A 76 -12.87 17.37 3.39
N THR A 77 -12.23 16.24 3.73
CA THR A 77 -10.77 16.10 3.79
C THR A 77 -10.17 15.49 2.52
N VAL A 78 -10.94 15.31 1.46
CA VAL A 78 -10.48 14.80 0.17
C VAL A 78 -10.23 15.98 -0.78
N ASP A 79 -9.02 16.07 -1.34
CA ASP A 79 -8.71 17.02 -2.42
C ASP A 79 -8.84 16.29 -3.77
N PHE A 80 -10.01 16.41 -4.39
CA PHE A 80 -10.31 15.74 -5.67
C PHE A 80 -9.37 16.19 -6.80
N ARG A 81 -8.94 17.46 -6.82
CA ARG A 81 -8.02 17.96 -7.86
C ARG A 81 -6.63 17.34 -7.73
N MET A 82 -6.12 17.28 -6.51
CA MET A 82 -4.85 16.63 -6.21
C MET A 82 -4.95 15.12 -6.46
N GLY A 83 -6.02 14.49 -5.98
CA GLY A 83 -6.30 13.07 -6.18
C GLY A 83 -6.42 12.70 -7.65
N SER A 84 -7.07 13.52 -8.51
CA SER A 84 -7.16 13.26 -9.94
C SER A 84 -5.82 13.38 -10.67
N ALA A 85 -4.96 14.32 -10.28
CA ALA A 85 -3.60 14.42 -10.82
C ALA A 85 -2.75 13.19 -10.45
N LEU A 86 -2.80 12.78 -9.18
CA LEU A 86 -2.14 11.55 -8.71
C LEU A 86 -2.70 10.30 -9.37
N MET A 87 -4.03 10.23 -9.56
CA MET A 87 -4.72 9.14 -10.24
C MET A 87 -4.28 9.03 -11.70
N ALA A 88 -4.27 10.14 -12.43
CA ALA A 88 -3.85 10.14 -13.84
C ALA A 88 -2.40 9.63 -13.99
N GLY A 89 -1.48 10.12 -13.16
CA GLY A 89 -0.12 9.59 -13.10
C GLY A 89 -0.09 8.11 -12.70
N GLY A 90 -0.90 7.73 -11.71
CA GLY A 90 -1.01 6.37 -11.20
C GLY A 90 -1.48 5.36 -12.26
N LEU A 91 -2.46 5.72 -13.08
CA LEU A 91 -2.94 4.87 -14.18
C LEU A 91 -1.83 4.62 -15.22
N VAL A 92 -1.12 5.68 -15.63
CA VAL A 92 0.02 5.54 -16.54
C VAL A 92 1.12 4.68 -15.91
N GLY A 93 1.46 4.95 -14.65
CA GLY A 93 2.45 4.17 -13.91
C GLY A 93 2.06 2.70 -13.75
N SER A 94 0.80 2.41 -13.44
CA SER A 94 0.31 1.04 -13.31
C SER A 94 0.39 0.27 -14.63
N THR A 95 0.08 0.92 -15.76
CA THR A 95 0.23 0.29 -17.09
C THR A 95 1.69 -0.12 -17.32
N VAL A 96 2.62 0.80 -17.07
CA VAL A 96 4.07 0.50 -17.19
C VAL A 96 4.48 -0.59 -16.20
N GLY A 97 4.00 -0.52 -14.95
CA GLY A 97 4.33 -1.50 -13.92
C GLY A 97 3.83 -2.91 -14.22
N VAL A 98 2.58 -3.05 -14.72
CA VAL A 98 2.05 -4.36 -15.13
C VAL A 98 2.83 -4.92 -16.33
N TYR A 99 3.24 -4.07 -17.26
CA TYR A 99 4.07 -4.51 -18.38
C TYR A 99 5.44 -5.01 -17.90
N ILE A 100 6.11 -4.27 -17.01
CA ILE A 100 7.36 -4.71 -16.37
C ILE A 100 7.15 -6.03 -15.62
N PHE A 101 6.06 -6.14 -14.85
CA PHE A 101 5.73 -7.35 -14.12
C PHE A 101 5.53 -8.56 -15.04
N SER A 102 4.82 -8.38 -16.16
CA SER A 102 4.61 -9.46 -17.14
C SER A 102 5.92 -9.93 -17.80
N LEU A 103 6.82 -8.99 -18.10
CA LEU A 103 8.14 -9.31 -18.65
C LEU A 103 8.99 -10.11 -17.63
N LEU A 104 8.99 -9.67 -16.37
CA LEU A 104 9.71 -10.38 -15.30
C LEU A 104 9.15 -11.79 -15.05
N ARG A 105 7.83 -11.94 -15.19
CA ARG A 105 7.17 -13.25 -15.09
C ARG A 105 7.65 -14.21 -16.18
N GLN A 106 7.78 -13.73 -17.41
CA GLN A 106 8.33 -14.53 -18.51
C GLN A 106 9.77 -14.96 -18.26
N LEU A 107 10.55 -14.17 -17.54
CA LEU A 107 11.93 -14.47 -17.15
C LEU A 107 12.01 -15.37 -15.89
N GLY A 108 10.88 -15.72 -15.26
CA GLY A 108 10.85 -16.53 -14.05
C GLY A 108 11.39 -15.85 -12.78
N GLN A 109 11.57 -14.51 -12.79
CA GLN A 109 12.23 -13.77 -11.71
C GLN A 109 11.27 -12.93 -10.85
N VAL A 110 9.96 -13.14 -10.99
CA VAL A 110 8.96 -12.32 -10.27
C VAL A 110 9.12 -12.44 -8.76
N ASP A 111 9.27 -13.66 -8.26
CA ASP A 111 9.26 -13.94 -6.82
C ASP A 111 10.43 -13.26 -6.11
N LEU A 112 11.63 -13.38 -6.68
CA LEU A 112 12.83 -12.75 -6.14
C LEU A 112 12.70 -11.21 -6.17
N LEU A 113 12.24 -10.68 -7.29
CA LEU A 113 12.17 -9.24 -7.49
C LEU A 113 11.10 -8.59 -6.63
N VAL A 114 9.92 -9.21 -6.51
CA VAL A 114 8.85 -8.73 -5.64
C VAL A 114 9.32 -8.72 -4.18
N ASN A 115 9.93 -9.82 -3.70
CA ASN A 115 10.47 -9.89 -2.34
C ASN A 115 11.56 -8.83 -2.11
N LEU A 116 12.47 -8.63 -3.07
CA LEU A 116 13.52 -7.62 -2.99
C LEU A 116 12.93 -6.21 -2.90
N PHE A 117 11.94 -5.88 -3.74
CA PHE A 117 11.25 -4.60 -3.66
C PHE A 117 10.58 -4.40 -2.30
N TYR A 118 9.91 -5.43 -1.76
CA TYR A 118 9.32 -5.35 -0.43
C TYR A 118 10.37 -5.06 0.64
N VAL A 119 11.48 -5.80 0.68
CA VAL A 119 12.55 -5.61 1.67
C VAL A 119 13.13 -4.19 1.59
N VAL A 120 13.46 -3.74 0.38
CA VAL A 120 14.04 -2.40 0.17
C VAL A 120 13.03 -1.29 0.55
N PHE A 121 11.81 -1.36 0.06
CA PHE A 121 10.83 -0.30 0.30
C PHE A 121 10.28 -0.30 1.72
N LEU A 122 9.96 -1.46 2.32
CA LEU A 122 9.53 -1.51 3.70
C LEU A 122 10.67 -1.11 4.65
N GLY A 123 11.89 -1.55 4.37
CA GLY A 123 13.07 -1.15 5.13
C GLY A 123 13.30 0.36 5.08
N LEU A 124 13.30 0.95 3.88
CA LEU A 124 13.50 2.39 3.70
C LEU A 124 12.40 3.21 4.37
N ILE A 125 11.14 2.92 4.03
CA ILE A 125 9.99 3.71 4.52
C ILE A 125 9.78 3.47 6.01
N GLY A 126 9.90 2.22 6.48
CA GLY A 126 9.79 1.89 7.90
C GLY A 126 10.85 2.62 8.73
N THR A 127 12.09 2.63 8.26
CA THR A 127 13.19 3.35 8.94
C THR A 127 12.95 4.86 8.96
N LEU A 128 12.55 5.45 7.83
CA LEU A 128 12.23 6.88 7.77
C LEU A 128 11.09 7.25 8.72
N MET A 129 10.01 6.49 8.74
CA MET A 129 8.86 6.70 9.62
C MET A 129 9.24 6.51 11.09
N PHE A 130 10.09 5.53 11.40
CA PHE A 130 10.55 5.26 12.76
C PHE A 130 11.42 6.41 13.29
N ILE A 131 12.41 6.86 12.51
CA ILE A 131 13.27 8.01 12.88
C ILE A 131 12.42 9.27 13.11
N GLU A 132 11.45 9.53 12.24
CA GLU A 132 10.58 10.70 12.39
C GLU A 132 9.70 10.60 13.65
N SER A 133 9.14 9.42 13.91
CA SER A 133 8.33 9.18 15.11
C SER A 133 9.14 9.38 16.40
N LEU A 134 10.39 8.89 16.43
CA LEU A 134 11.29 9.11 17.56
C LEU A 134 11.63 10.60 17.74
N ARG A 135 11.88 11.31 16.63
CA ARG A 135 12.12 12.78 16.68
C ARG A 135 10.89 13.53 17.18
N ALA A 136 9.70 13.16 16.75
CA ALA A 136 8.44 13.76 17.17
C ALA A 136 8.20 13.57 18.69
N MET A 137 8.45 12.37 19.22
CA MET A 137 8.33 12.10 20.66
C MET A 137 9.35 12.87 21.50
N ARG A 138 10.61 12.94 21.05
CA ARG A 138 11.64 13.72 21.74
C ARG A 138 11.32 15.22 21.73
N SER A 139 10.76 15.72 20.64
CA SER A 139 10.36 17.13 20.50
C SER A 139 9.11 17.47 21.32
N ALA A 140 8.23 16.52 21.60
CA ALA A 140 7.04 16.73 22.44
C ALA A 140 7.39 16.91 23.92
N LYS A 141 8.56 16.41 24.38
CA LYS A 141 9.06 16.62 25.76
C LYS A 141 9.65 18.01 25.99
N VAL A 142 10.01 18.74 24.93
CA VAL A 142 10.54 20.12 25.04
C VAL A 142 9.40 21.09 24.71
N GLN A 143 8.65 21.49 25.69
CA GLN A 143 7.57 22.47 25.57
C GLN A 143 8.15 23.87 25.33
N GLY A 144 8.05 24.35 24.10
CA GLY A 144 8.12 25.75 23.69
C GLY A 144 7.04 26.00 22.63
N PRO A 145 6.51 27.24 22.47
CA PRO A 145 5.53 27.52 21.43
C PRO A 145 6.14 27.15 20.10
N LYS A 146 5.62 26.04 19.49
CA LYS A 146 6.09 25.53 18.21
C LYS A 146 5.96 26.66 17.18
N ARG A 147 7.06 27.35 16.89
CA ARG A 147 7.20 28.05 15.61
C ARG A 147 6.83 27.01 14.54
N ARG A 148 5.76 27.29 13.80
CA ARG A 148 5.42 26.52 12.59
C ARG A 148 6.73 26.34 11.83
N PRO A 149 7.15 25.09 11.50
CA PRO A 149 8.35 24.92 10.72
C PRO A 149 8.18 25.80 9.50
N GLN A 150 9.10 26.77 9.34
CA GLN A 150 9.18 27.56 8.13
C GLN A 150 9.29 26.55 7.00
N ARG A 151 8.22 26.48 6.19
CA ARG A 151 8.20 25.69 4.95
C ARG A 151 9.45 26.08 4.21
N THR A 152 10.47 25.21 4.23
CA THR A 152 11.57 25.30 3.28
C THR A 152 10.89 25.26 1.92
N ARG A 153 10.77 26.42 1.29
CA ARG A 153 10.28 26.57 -0.09
C ARG A 153 11.17 25.67 -0.93
N ARG A 154 10.64 24.51 -1.30
CA ARG A 154 11.28 23.71 -2.35
C ARG A 154 11.03 24.45 -3.66
N ASP A 155 11.96 25.31 -3.99
CA ASP A 155 11.85 26.23 -5.12
C ASP A 155 11.63 25.51 -6.46
N TRP A 156 12.12 24.29 -6.60
CA TRP A 156 11.94 23.52 -7.83
C TRP A 156 10.49 23.06 -8.09
N VAL A 157 9.69 22.78 -7.05
CA VAL A 157 8.27 22.45 -7.18
C VAL A 157 7.45 23.68 -7.60
N HIS A 158 7.97 24.87 -7.28
CA HIS A 158 7.35 26.15 -7.62
C HIS A 158 7.85 26.75 -8.96
N SER A 159 8.94 26.23 -9.56
CA SER A 159 9.48 26.78 -10.82
C SER A 159 8.85 26.18 -12.08
N MET A 160 8.11 25.05 -11.96
CA MET A 160 7.50 24.37 -13.11
C MET A 160 6.24 25.08 -13.64
N PRO A 161 5.96 25.02 -14.96
CA PRO A 161 4.76 25.58 -15.59
C PRO A 161 3.49 24.81 -15.15
N LEU A 162 2.29 25.30 -15.53
CA LEU A 162 0.98 24.72 -15.21
C LEU A 162 0.66 24.69 -13.70
N ARG A 163 0.73 25.85 -13.05
CA ARG A 163 0.39 25.99 -11.64
C ARG A 163 -1.13 25.96 -11.44
N VAL A 164 -1.57 25.09 -10.53
CA VAL A 164 -2.98 24.93 -10.16
C VAL A 164 -3.15 25.15 -8.66
N ARG A 165 -4.26 25.77 -8.30
CA ARG A 165 -4.62 25.97 -6.90
C ARG A 165 -5.43 24.79 -6.38
N PHE A 166 -4.84 24.02 -5.47
CA PHE A 166 -5.48 22.91 -4.77
C PHE A 166 -6.15 23.45 -3.50
N ARG A 167 -7.47 23.69 -3.59
CA ARG A 167 -8.21 24.42 -2.54
C ARG A 167 -8.23 23.71 -1.19
N THR A 168 -8.44 22.40 -1.18
CA THR A 168 -8.55 21.60 0.06
C THR A 168 -7.19 21.44 0.74
N SER A 169 -6.13 21.27 -0.04
CA SER A 169 -4.75 21.17 0.46
C SER A 169 -4.13 22.53 0.78
N GLY A 170 -4.72 23.63 0.31
CA GLY A 170 -4.18 24.98 0.46
C GLY A 170 -2.85 25.20 -0.26
N LEU A 171 -2.56 24.40 -1.29
CA LEU A 171 -1.30 24.43 -2.04
C LEU A 171 -1.49 25.11 -3.40
N TYR A 172 -0.46 25.83 -3.81
CA TYR A 172 -0.34 26.40 -5.15
C TYR A 172 0.94 25.88 -5.77
N ILE A 173 0.84 24.75 -6.48
CA ILE A 173 1.97 24.03 -7.09
C ILE A 173 1.64 23.63 -8.51
N SER A 174 2.67 23.24 -9.29
CA SER A 174 2.50 22.64 -10.61
C SER A 174 1.77 21.29 -10.54
N VAL A 175 1.09 20.88 -11.59
CA VAL A 175 0.44 19.58 -11.74
C VAL A 175 1.47 18.46 -11.97
N PHE A 176 2.66 18.77 -12.48
CA PHE A 176 3.70 17.79 -12.80
C PHE A 176 4.19 16.98 -11.59
N PRO A 177 4.58 17.57 -10.44
CA PRO A 177 5.02 16.80 -9.29
C PRO A 177 3.98 15.78 -8.78
N PRO A 178 2.68 16.11 -8.61
CA PRO A 178 1.66 15.12 -8.28
C PRO A 178 1.56 14.00 -9.32
N LEU A 179 1.63 14.33 -10.61
CA LEU A 179 1.55 13.35 -11.68
C LEU A 179 2.75 12.41 -11.68
N MET A 180 3.97 12.92 -11.48
CA MET A 180 5.17 12.08 -11.35
C MET A 180 5.14 11.19 -10.11
N VAL A 181 4.70 11.73 -8.96
CA VAL A 181 4.51 10.94 -7.74
C VAL A 181 3.47 9.85 -7.99
N GLY A 182 2.34 10.18 -8.61
CA GLY A 182 1.31 9.22 -9.00
C GLY A 182 1.87 8.12 -9.89
N CYS A 183 2.65 8.48 -10.91
CA CYS A 183 3.27 7.53 -11.84
C CYS A 183 4.22 6.56 -11.11
N GLY A 184 5.15 7.06 -10.30
CA GLY A 184 6.05 6.22 -9.53
C GLY A 184 5.30 5.28 -8.57
N VAL A 185 4.28 5.79 -7.88
CA VAL A 185 3.42 5.00 -7.00
C VAL A 185 2.64 3.96 -7.79
N GLY A 186 2.15 4.29 -8.99
CA GLY A 186 1.44 3.35 -9.86
C GLY A 186 2.31 2.17 -10.31
N VAL A 187 3.56 2.45 -10.71
CA VAL A 187 4.54 1.39 -11.05
C VAL A 187 4.76 0.46 -9.84
N LEU A 188 5.03 1.04 -8.67
CA LEU A 188 5.25 0.25 -7.45
C LEU A 188 4.00 -0.53 -7.03
N SER A 189 2.82 0.08 -7.16
CA SER A 189 1.54 -0.58 -6.90
C SER A 189 1.34 -1.82 -7.76
N ALA A 190 1.68 -1.74 -9.03
CA ALA A 190 1.54 -2.85 -9.96
C ALA A 190 2.55 -3.97 -9.72
N ILE A 191 3.77 -3.63 -9.34
CA ILE A 191 4.82 -4.63 -9.07
C ILE A 191 4.63 -5.31 -7.70
N MET A 192 4.26 -4.54 -6.68
CA MET A 192 4.16 -5.03 -5.30
C MET A 192 2.74 -5.42 -4.89
N GLY A 193 1.69 -5.06 -5.63
CA GLY A 193 0.31 -5.31 -5.23
C GLY A 193 -0.16 -4.51 -4.01
N VAL A 194 0.53 -3.43 -3.64
CA VAL A 194 0.30 -2.66 -2.40
C VAL A 194 -0.82 -1.63 -2.53
N GLY A 195 -1.31 -1.37 -3.75
CA GLY A 195 -2.21 -0.24 -4.00
C GLY A 195 -1.54 1.13 -3.85
N GLY A 196 -0.24 1.15 -3.57
CA GLY A 196 0.57 2.36 -3.47
C GLY A 196 0.34 3.23 -2.23
N GLY A 197 -0.63 2.91 -1.38
CA GLY A 197 -1.05 3.76 -0.26
C GLY A 197 0.06 4.12 0.72
N PHE A 198 0.87 3.15 1.08
CA PHE A 198 1.95 3.36 2.03
C PHE A 198 3.12 4.18 1.45
N VAL A 199 3.27 4.22 0.13
CA VAL A 199 4.27 5.06 -0.56
C VAL A 199 3.71 6.44 -0.87
N VAL A 200 2.44 6.52 -1.31
CA VAL A 200 1.84 7.80 -1.69
C VAL A 200 1.65 8.73 -0.49
N VAL A 201 1.31 8.18 0.69
CA VAL A 201 1.13 9.00 1.90
C VAL A 201 2.41 9.74 2.28
N PRO A 202 3.58 9.10 2.48
CA PRO A 202 4.83 9.82 2.70
C PRO A 202 5.19 10.74 1.53
N ALA A 203 5.00 10.32 0.28
CA ALA A 203 5.32 11.15 -0.87
C ALA A 203 4.50 12.46 -0.90
N MET A 204 3.21 12.38 -0.58
CA MET A 204 2.34 13.56 -0.49
C MET A 204 2.77 14.51 0.66
N ILE A 205 3.22 13.96 1.78
CA ILE A 205 3.67 14.75 2.93
C ILE A 205 5.04 15.38 2.64
N TYR A 206 6.02 14.59 2.19
CA TYR A 206 7.41 15.02 2.08
C TYR A 206 7.75 15.69 0.76
N ILE A 207 7.18 15.22 -0.36
CA ILE A 207 7.47 15.77 -1.69
C ILE A 207 6.53 16.92 -2.01
N LEU A 208 5.20 16.70 -1.83
CA LEU A 208 4.20 17.71 -2.18
C LEU A 208 3.90 18.70 -1.03
N GLY A 209 4.28 18.38 0.20
CA GLY A 209 4.07 19.25 1.36
C GLY A 209 2.60 19.38 1.80
N MET A 210 1.79 18.35 1.55
CA MET A 210 0.37 18.35 1.89
C MET A 210 0.13 18.21 3.40
N PRO A 211 -0.94 18.85 3.92
CA PRO A 211 -1.37 18.64 5.31
C PRO A 211 -1.81 17.19 5.54
N THR A 212 -1.32 16.55 6.60
CA THR A 212 -1.61 15.13 6.91
C THR A 212 -3.10 14.79 6.98
N LYS A 213 -3.94 15.73 7.42
CA LYS A 213 -5.40 15.55 7.49
C LYS A 213 -6.05 15.33 6.11
N VAL A 214 -5.48 15.95 5.04
CA VAL A 214 -6.01 15.87 3.67
C VAL A 214 -5.37 14.71 2.91
N VAL A 215 -4.14 14.34 3.29
CA VAL A 215 -3.38 13.26 2.65
C VAL A 215 -4.13 11.95 2.69
N ILE A 216 -4.63 11.52 3.85
CA ILE A 216 -5.29 10.22 4.04
C ILE A 216 -6.52 10.10 3.13
N GLY A 217 -7.41 11.09 3.13
CA GLY A 217 -8.60 11.06 2.28
C GLY A 217 -8.28 11.10 0.80
N THR A 218 -7.27 11.90 0.40
CA THR A 218 -6.85 12.04 -1.00
C THR A 218 -6.12 10.80 -1.51
N SER A 219 -5.32 10.14 -0.65
CA SER A 219 -4.67 8.87 -1.00
C SER A 219 -5.69 7.75 -1.20
N LEU A 220 -6.67 7.61 -0.31
CA LEU A 220 -7.74 6.62 -0.47
C LEU A 220 -8.49 6.80 -1.79
N PHE A 221 -8.79 8.05 -2.17
CA PHE A 221 -9.41 8.34 -3.46
C PHE A 221 -8.56 7.82 -4.64
N GLN A 222 -7.28 8.16 -4.68
CA GLN A 222 -6.38 7.72 -5.74
C GLN A 222 -6.21 6.20 -5.74
N ILE A 223 -6.03 5.58 -4.57
CA ILE A 223 -5.80 4.14 -4.41
C ILE A 223 -6.95 3.33 -4.99
N ILE A 224 -8.22 3.71 -4.75
CA ILE A 224 -9.38 3.00 -5.28
C ILE A 224 -9.26 2.83 -6.80
N PHE A 225 -9.03 3.91 -7.52
CA PHE A 225 -8.98 3.89 -8.98
C PHE A 225 -7.72 3.19 -9.51
N VAL A 226 -6.56 3.49 -8.94
CA VAL A 226 -5.29 2.90 -9.38
C VAL A 226 -5.27 1.41 -9.09
N SER A 227 -5.72 0.96 -7.91
CA SER A 227 -5.75 -0.48 -7.58
C SER A 227 -6.80 -1.23 -8.38
N ALA A 228 -7.98 -0.65 -8.62
CA ALA A 228 -9.00 -1.27 -9.47
C ALA A 228 -8.48 -1.45 -10.90
N TYR A 229 -7.83 -0.44 -11.45
CA TYR A 229 -7.21 -0.51 -12.77
C TYR A 229 -6.06 -1.54 -12.81
N THR A 230 -5.20 -1.54 -11.80
CA THR A 230 -4.10 -2.51 -11.68
C THR A 230 -4.61 -3.94 -11.64
N THR A 231 -5.66 -4.21 -10.84
CA THR A 231 -6.30 -5.52 -10.79
C THR A 231 -6.86 -5.94 -12.15
N MET A 232 -7.56 -5.03 -12.82
CA MET A 232 -8.12 -5.29 -14.15
C MET A 232 -7.01 -5.62 -15.16
N MET A 233 -5.91 -4.88 -15.13
CA MET A 233 -4.75 -5.12 -15.99
C MET A 233 -4.09 -6.46 -15.68
N HIS A 234 -3.90 -6.81 -14.41
CA HIS A 234 -3.37 -8.13 -14.03
C HIS A 234 -4.31 -9.27 -14.42
N ALA A 235 -5.62 -9.10 -14.25
CA ALA A 235 -6.59 -10.11 -14.65
C ALA A 235 -6.56 -10.38 -16.18
N TYR A 236 -6.39 -9.31 -16.96
CA TYR A 236 -6.33 -9.42 -18.43
C TYR A 236 -4.98 -9.91 -18.94
N THR A 237 -3.85 -9.41 -18.40
CA THR A 237 -2.51 -9.68 -18.96
C THR A 237 -1.86 -10.90 -18.36
N THR A 238 -1.97 -11.12 -17.05
CA THR A 238 -1.25 -12.18 -16.32
C THR A 238 -2.15 -13.33 -15.88
N GLN A 239 -3.48 -13.14 -15.85
CA GLN A 239 -4.48 -14.10 -15.41
C GLN A 239 -4.19 -14.72 -14.02
N THR A 240 -3.59 -13.92 -13.12
CA THR A 240 -3.14 -14.35 -11.78
C THR A 240 -4.08 -13.94 -10.66
N VAL A 241 -5.24 -13.37 -10.96
CA VAL A 241 -6.20 -12.92 -9.94
C VAL A 241 -7.08 -14.10 -9.51
N ASP A 242 -6.88 -14.58 -8.27
CA ASP A 242 -7.73 -15.62 -7.69
C ASP A 242 -8.99 -15.01 -7.09
N THR A 243 -10.16 -15.33 -7.66
CA THR A 243 -11.44 -14.74 -7.27
C THR A 243 -11.92 -15.23 -5.90
N VAL A 244 -11.61 -16.47 -5.54
CA VAL A 244 -12.01 -17.05 -4.25
C VAL A 244 -11.21 -16.40 -3.12
N LEU A 245 -9.89 -16.30 -3.32
CA LEU A 245 -9.00 -15.59 -2.41
C LEU A 245 -9.44 -14.12 -2.26
N ALA A 246 -9.70 -13.43 -3.40
CA ALA A 246 -10.17 -12.05 -3.39
C ALA A 246 -11.45 -11.87 -2.57
N ALA A 247 -12.46 -12.73 -2.76
CA ALA A 247 -13.73 -12.65 -2.04
C ALA A 247 -13.56 -12.78 -0.53
N LEU A 248 -12.77 -13.75 -0.06
CA LEU A 248 -12.51 -13.94 1.36
C LEU A 248 -11.78 -12.75 1.98
N LEU A 249 -10.76 -12.24 1.27
CA LEU A 249 -9.99 -11.09 1.74
C LEU A 249 -10.82 -9.79 1.74
N ILE A 250 -11.72 -9.63 0.77
CA ILE A 250 -12.65 -8.49 0.70
C ILE A 250 -13.60 -8.49 1.88
N VAL A 251 -14.25 -9.63 2.16
CA VAL A 251 -15.19 -9.74 3.28
C VAL A 251 -14.49 -9.43 4.61
N GLY A 252 -13.37 -10.09 4.89
CA GLY A 252 -12.57 -9.79 6.09
C GLY A 252 -12.08 -8.35 6.11
N GLY A 253 -11.52 -7.87 4.98
CA GLY A 253 -10.93 -6.55 4.85
C GLY A 253 -11.93 -5.40 5.05
N VAL A 254 -13.12 -5.48 4.50
CA VAL A 254 -14.18 -4.46 4.64
C VAL A 254 -14.65 -4.38 6.10
N VAL A 255 -14.95 -5.52 6.70
CA VAL A 255 -15.36 -5.59 8.11
C VAL A 255 -14.25 -5.04 9.01
N GLY A 256 -13.02 -5.50 8.82
CA GLY A 256 -11.86 -5.02 9.55
C GLY A 256 -11.65 -3.51 9.40
N ALA A 257 -11.74 -2.97 8.19
CA ALA A 257 -11.55 -1.55 7.93
C ALA A 257 -12.57 -0.65 8.63
N GLN A 258 -13.82 -1.09 8.74
CA GLN A 258 -14.85 -0.35 9.47
C GLN A 258 -14.50 -0.25 10.97
N PHE A 259 -14.19 -1.38 11.62
CA PHE A 259 -13.76 -1.37 13.02
C PHE A 259 -12.45 -0.61 13.21
N GLY A 260 -11.49 -0.79 12.30
CA GLY A 260 -10.21 -0.08 12.32
C GLY A 260 -10.37 1.44 12.25
N SER A 261 -11.25 1.94 11.41
CA SER A 261 -11.52 3.38 11.29
C SER A 261 -12.12 3.99 12.56
N MET A 262 -12.90 3.23 13.32
CA MET A 262 -13.42 3.65 14.62
C MET A 262 -12.31 3.72 15.67
N ILE A 263 -11.47 2.68 15.76
CA ILE A 263 -10.33 2.61 16.70
C ILE A 263 -9.28 3.68 16.37
N GLY A 264 -8.96 3.87 15.08
CA GLY A 264 -7.98 4.85 14.62
C GLY A 264 -8.32 6.30 15.02
N GLN A 265 -9.60 6.61 15.18
CA GLN A 265 -10.06 7.92 15.66
C GLN A 265 -9.79 8.15 17.15
N ALA A 266 -9.71 7.09 17.96
CA ALA A 266 -9.45 7.15 19.39
C ALA A 266 -7.95 7.28 19.73
N LEU A 267 -7.08 6.90 18.79
CA LEU A 267 -5.63 6.90 19.00
C LEU A 267 -4.98 8.24 18.59
N LYS A 268 -3.92 8.61 19.30
CA LYS A 268 -3.13 9.80 18.96
C LYS A 268 -2.30 9.52 17.70
N ALA A 269 -2.21 10.51 16.80
CA ALA A 269 -1.48 10.39 15.54
C ALA A 269 0.00 9.94 15.70
N GLU A 270 0.64 10.30 16.80
CA GLU A 270 2.02 9.93 17.12
C GLU A 270 2.13 8.43 17.45
N GLN A 271 1.18 7.89 18.22
CA GLN A 271 1.11 6.46 18.57
C GLN A 271 0.86 5.60 17.32
N LEU A 272 -0.04 6.06 16.45
CA LEU A 272 -0.33 5.40 15.17
C LEU A 272 0.91 5.30 14.28
N ARG A 273 1.68 6.38 14.16
CA ARG A 273 2.90 6.40 13.34
C ARG A 273 3.96 5.43 13.85
N ILE A 274 4.17 5.36 15.17
CA ILE A 274 5.15 4.45 15.76
C ILE A 274 4.73 3.00 15.54
N LEU A 275 3.46 2.70 15.82
CA LEU A 275 2.92 1.36 15.67
C LEU A 275 3.04 0.90 14.20
N LEU A 276 2.70 1.78 13.26
CA LEU A 276 2.85 1.52 11.83
C LEU A 276 4.33 1.30 11.45
N ALA A 277 5.22 2.16 11.91
CA ALA A 277 6.65 2.05 11.62
C ALA A 277 7.25 0.73 12.14
N LEU A 278 6.90 0.34 13.37
CA LEU A 278 7.33 -0.94 13.95
C LEU A 278 6.80 -2.13 13.17
N LEU A 279 5.52 -2.09 12.79
CA LEU A 279 4.89 -3.15 12.01
C LEU A 279 5.54 -3.30 10.63
N VAL A 280 5.77 -2.19 9.92
CA VAL A 280 6.44 -2.17 8.60
C VAL A 280 7.85 -2.72 8.71
N LEU A 281 8.62 -2.31 9.75
CA LEU A 281 9.96 -2.80 9.98
C LEU A 281 9.99 -4.29 10.34
N ALA A 282 9.04 -4.76 11.15
CA ALA A 282 8.96 -6.17 11.53
C ALA A 282 8.68 -7.07 10.31
N VAL A 283 7.75 -6.66 9.45
CA VAL A 283 7.44 -7.38 8.20
C VAL A 283 8.61 -7.32 7.23
N GLY A 284 9.23 -6.15 7.04
CA GLY A 284 10.40 -5.98 6.17
C GLY A 284 11.60 -6.79 6.66
N LEU A 285 11.83 -6.83 7.98
CA LEU A 285 12.91 -7.63 8.57
C LEU A 285 12.64 -9.13 8.36
N LYS A 286 11.41 -9.59 8.58
CA LYS A 286 11.06 -11.00 8.37
C LYS A 286 11.28 -11.40 6.91
N LEU A 287 10.77 -10.61 5.95
CA LEU A 287 11.00 -10.87 4.52
C LEU A 287 12.50 -10.84 4.16
N GLY A 288 13.27 -9.91 4.75
CA GLY A 288 14.71 -9.86 4.54
C GLY A 288 15.44 -11.09 5.09
N LEU A 289 15.03 -11.59 6.24
CA LEU A 289 15.56 -12.82 6.81
C LEU A 289 15.20 -14.04 5.96
N ASP A 290 13.95 -14.14 5.51
CA ASP A 290 13.50 -15.23 4.63
C ASP A 290 14.24 -15.24 3.27
N LEU A 291 14.71 -14.07 2.81
CA LEU A 291 15.49 -13.96 1.57
C LEU A 291 16.97 -14.38 1.76
N VAL A 292 17.53 -14.18 2.95
CA VAL A 292 18.95 -14.44 3.25
C VAL A 292 19.16 -15.82 3.86
N LEU A 293 18.21 -16.30 4.67
CA LEU A 293 18.27 -17.62 5.26
C LEU A 293 17.89 -18.65 4.21
N GLU A 294 18.72 -19.68 4.04
CA GLU A 294 18.43 -20.80 3.16
C GLU A 294 17.10 -21.45 3.56
N PRO A 295 16.20 -21.72 2.59
CA PRO A 295 14.98 -22.43 2.89
C PRO A 295 15.32 -23.80 3.48
N SER A 296 14.70 -24.15 4.61
CA SER A 296 14.92 -25.41 5.32
C SER A 296 14.62 -26.67 4.50
N ASN A 297 14.01 -26.52 3.33
CA ASN A 297 13.70 -27.58 2.35
C ASN A 297 14.24 -27.23 0.97
N VAL A 298 15.53 -27.46 0.75
CA VAL A 298 16.18 -27.26 -0.56
C VAL A 298 15.73 -28.31 -1.62
N PHE A 299 15.13 -29.41 -1.17
CA PHE A 299 14.63 -30.50 -2.04
C PHE A 299 13.24 -30.98 -1.58
N SER A 300 12.18 -30.24 -1.86
CA SER A 300 10.87 -30.87 -1.95
C SER A 300 10.68 -31.38 -3.39
N ILE A 301 11.20 -32.57 -3.68
CA ILE A 301 10.74 -33.34 -4.82
C ILE A 301 9.30 -33.75 -4.45
N ALA A 302 8.32 -33.03 -4.98
CA ALA A 302 6.95 -33.51 -5.00
C ALA A 302 6.98 -34.83 -5.76
N SER A 303 6.86 -35.95 -5.05
CA SER A 303 6.67 -37.26 -5.68
C SER A 303 5.39 -37.17 -6.51
N VAL A 304 5.54 -37.08 -7.83
CA VAL A 304 4.44 -37.36 -8.74
C VAL A 304 3.99 -38.79 -8.46
N ARG A 305 2.92 -38.94 -7.70
CA ARG A 305 2.18 -40.18 -7.62
C ARG A 305 1.49 -40.35 -8.96
N GLU A 306 2.13 -41.10 -9.84
CA GLU A 306 1.44 -41.79 -10.92
C GLU A 306 0.38 -42.72 -10.28
N GLY A 307 -0.88 -42.55 -10.67
CA GLY A 307 -2.02 -43.36 -10.30
C GLY A 307 -3.23 -42.87 -11.05
#